data_7e7dc7c43773c11396c2b63f9f005d56
#
_entry.id   7e7dc7c43773c11396c2b63f9f005d56
#
_cell.length_a   1.000
_cell.length_b   1.000
_cell.length_c   1.000
_cell.angle_alpha   90.00
_cell.angle_beta   90.00
_cell.angle_gamma   90.00
#
_symmetry.space_group_name_H-M   'P 1'
#
loop_
_entity.id
_entity.type
_entity.pdbx_description
1 polymer ?
#
loop_
_entity_poly.entity_id
_entity_poly.type
_entity_poly.pdbx_seq_one_letter_code
_entity_poly.pdbx_strand_id
1 'polypeptide(L)'
;MNDLIQIQCPGDGAILTIKNQPGLENKNVTCPVCKQSRPFTQYKRFVPKTEECTDYPNKHGGSNHQHGNTENTNYAMENLCIGRLTVTATGKKYSLQPGRNVVGRKSSASEANIQIETGESRRMSRMHLVIEIVKVPGKGYVHQASLFKDKCNATYINSAQLEPGDCIVLHHCDVLRLPDVDLKFEIPEGDETDF
;
A
#
# COMPACT_ATOMS: atom_id res chain seq x y z
N MET A 1 3.94 -11.15 -15.47
CA MET A 1 3.52 -10.10 -14.54
C MET A 1 2.73 -9.07 -15.34
N ASN A 2 1.47 -8.86 -14.97
CA ASN A 2 0.62 -7.89 -15.65
C ASN A 2 0.72 -6.56 -14.89
N ASP A 3 1.70 -5.74 -15.25
CA ASP A 3 1.80 -4.42 -14.67
C ASP A 3 0.72 -3.52 -15.26
N LEU A 4 -0.24 -3.11 -14.44
CA LEU A 4 -1.21 -2.08 -14.79
C LEU A 4 -0.65 -0.71 -14.43
N ILE A 5 -0.84 0.26 -15.30
CA ILE A 5 -0.46 1.65 -15.07
C ILE A 5 -1.68 2.54 -15.24
N GLN A 6 -1.76 3.59 -14.43
CA GLN A 6 -2.78 4.62 -14.58
C GLN A 6 -2.20 5.82 -15.33
N ILE A 7 -2.98 6.31 -16.28
CA ILE A 7 -2.64 7.46 -17.11
C ILE A 7 -3.82 8.43 -17.19
N GLN A 8 -3.52 9.72 -17.29
CA GLN A 8 -4.53 10.76 -17.40
C GLN A 8 -4.65 11.21 -18.85
N CYS A 9 -5.89 11.23 -19.36
CA CYS A 9 -6.21 11.73 -20.69
C CYS A 9 -5.98 13.25 -20.77
N PRO A 10 -5.18 13.73 -21.74
CA PRO A 10 -4.93 15.16 -21.88
C PRO A 10 -6.12 15.95 -22.42
N GLY A 11 -7.17 15.29 -22.92
CA GLY A 11 -8.33 15.93 -23.50
C GLY A 11 -9.45 16.22 -22.51
N ASP A 12 -9.76 15.26 -21.64
CA ASP A 12 -10.90 15.31 -20.69
C ASP A 12 -10.50 15.06 -19.24
N GLY A 13 -9.20 14.78 -18.98
CA GLY A 13 -8.71 14.49 -17.62
C GLY A 13 -9.06 13.10 -17.10
N ALA A 14 -9.77 12.26 -17.86
CA ALA A 14 -10.16 10.93 -17.43
C ALA A 14 -8.95 10.05 -17.08
N ILE A 15 -9.06 9.29 -16.00
CA ILE A 15 -8.04 8.34 -15.58
C ILE A 15 -8.31 6.99 -16.25
N LEU A 16 -7.31 6.48 -16.93
CA LEU A 16 -7.35 5.22 -17.66
C LEU A 16 -6.40 4.24 -17.01
N THR A 17 -6.86 3.02 -16.75
CA THR A 17 -6.00 1.92 -16.33
C THR A 17 -5.66 1.08 -17.55
N ILE A 18 -4.39 0.96 -17.87
CA ILE A 18 -3.92 0.21 -19.03
C ILE A 18 -2.81 -0.76 -18.65
N LYS A 19 -2.66 -1.81 -19.46
CA LYS A 19 -1.61 -2.80 -19.28
C LYS A 19 -0.25 -2.21 -19.70
N ASN A 20 0.72 -2.22 -18.79
CA ASN A 20 2.09 -1.86 -19.11
C ASN A 20 2.74 -3.02 -19.89
N GLN A 21 3.12 -2.76 -21.12
CA GLN A 21 3.73 -3.77 -21.98
C GLN A 21 4.87 -3.14 -22.80
N PRO A 22 5.88 -3.92 -23.18
CA PRO A 22 6.97 -3.41 -24.02
C PRO A 22 6.45 -2.75 -25.31
N GLY A 23 7.00 -1.59 -25.67
CA GLY A 23 6.62 -0.84 -26.85
C GLY A 23 5.31 -0.04 -26.72
N LEU A 24 4.80 0.14 -25.50
CA LEU A 24 3.60 0.94 -25.25
C LEU A 24 3.79 2.40 -25.67
N GLU A 25 4.99 2.93 -25.55
CA GLU A 25 5.38 4.29 -25.97
C GLU A 25 5.15 4.56 -27.46
N ASN A 26 5.13 3.51 -28.28
CA ASN A 26 4.91 3.59 -29.73
C ASN A 26 3.45 3.31 -30.11
N LYS A 27 2.55 3.16 -29.13
CA LYS A 27 1.14 2.85 -29.38
C LYS A 27 0.23 4.06 -29.14
N ASN A 28 -0.90 4.06 -29.83
CA ASN A 28 -1.98 4.98 -29.56
C ASN A 28 -2.92 4.38 -28.51
N VAL A 29 -3.39 5.22 -27.61
CA VAL A 29 -4.41 4.90 -26.61
C VAL A 29 -5.67 5.69 -26.94
N THR A 30 -6.82 5.01 -26.95
CA THR A 30 -8.12 5.64 -27.16
C THR A 30 -8.79 5.87 -25.80
N CYS A 31 -9.11 7.12 -25.50
CA CYS A 31 -9.85 7.45 -24.30
C CYS A 31 -11.32 7.00 -24.43
N PRO A 32 -11.87 6.19 -23.51
CA PRO A 32 -13.26 5.73 -23.59
C PRO A 32 -14.27 6.86 -23.34
N VAL A 33 -13.85 7.97 -22.73
CA VAL A 33 -14.71 9.11 -22.41
C VAL A 33 -14.81 10.08 -23.58
N CYS A 34 -13.68 10.69 -24.00
CA CYS A 34 -13.70 11.63 -25.14
C CYS A 34 -13.60 10.97 -26.53
N LYS A 35 -13.42 9.64 -26.59
CA LYS A 35 -13.31 8.85 -27.83
C LYS A 35 -12.12 9.21 -28.72
N GLN A 36 -11.23 10.07 -28.29
CA GLN A 36 -10.04 10.45 -29.06
C GLN A 36 -8.92 9.44 -28.87
N SER A 37 -8.25 9.10 -29.97
CA SER A 37 -7.06 8.26 -29.98
C SER A 37 -5.82 9.15 -30.09
N ARG A 38 -4.85 8.97 -29.19
CA ARG A 38 -3.63 9.77 -29.11
C ARG A 38 -2.43 8.88 -28.80
N PRO A 39 -1.21 9.27 -29.23
CA PRO A 39 0.01 8.58 -28.82
C PRO A 39 0.10 8.47 -27.29
N PHE A 40 0.54 7.33 -26.79
CA PHE A 40 0.70 7.11 -25.35
C PHE A 40 1.58 8.19 -24.69
N THR A 41 2.57 8.70 -25.39
CA THR A 41 3.49 9.75 -24.92
C THR A 41 2.79 11.08 -24.55
N GLN A 42 1.57 11.31 -25.02
CA GLN A 42 0.77 12.48 -24.67
C GLN A 42 -0.02 12.31 -23.36
N TYR A 43 -0.14 11.08 -22.88
CA TYR A 43 -0.78 10.81 -21.61
C TYR A 43 0.21 11.00 -20.45
N LYS A 44 -0.23 11.69 -19.40
CA LYS A 44 0.56 11.81 -18.18
C LYS A 44 0.33 10.58 -17.32
N ARG A 45 1.37 10.02 -16.70
CA ARG A 45 1.16 9.03 -15.65
C ARG A 45 0.36 9.67 -14.54
N PHE A 46 -0.75 9.06 -14.20
CA PHE A 46 -1.56 9.48 -13.07
C PHE A 46 -0.98 8.86 -11.81
N VAL A 47 -0.50 9.74 -10.93
CA VAL A 47 -0.20 9.39 -9.55
C VAL A 47 -1.34 10.04 -8.77
N PRO A 48 -2.24 9.27 -8.14
CA PRO A 48 -3.31 9.85 -7.34
C PRO A 48 -2.67 10.80 -6.32
N LYS A 49 -3.03 12.09 -6.38
CA LYS A 49 -2.74 12.99 -5.29
C LYS A 49 -3.65 12.58 -4.15
N THR A 50 -3.09 11.98 -3.11
CA THR A 50 -3.75 11.90 -1.82
C THR A 50 -4.03 13.33 -1.38
N GLU A 51 -5.30 13.63 -1.08
CA GLU A 51 -5.66 14.89 -0.45
C GLU A 51 -4.77 15.09 0.76
N GLU A 52 -4.24 16.28 0.88
CA GLU A 52 -3.19 16.74 1.77
C GLU A 52 -3.31 16.20 3.20
N CYS A 53 -2.56 15.14 3.47
CA CYS A 53 -1.93 15.01 4.77
C CYS A 53 -0.65 15.83 4.65
N THR A 54 -0.64 16.99 5.29
CA THR A 54 0.40 18.04 5.35
C THR A 54 1.81 17.60 4.96
N ASP A 55 2.40 18.40 4.08
CA ASP A 55 3.74 18.35 3.51
C ASP A 55 4.83 17.77 4.43
N TYR A 56 5.54 16.74 3.92
CA TYR A 56 6.83 16.35 4.44
C TYR A 56 7.92 17.24 3.83
N PRO A 57 8.64 18.04 4.60
CA PRO A 57 9.82 18.71 4.11
C PRO A 57 10.98 17.71 3.96
N ASN A 58 11.36 17.48 2.72
CA ASN A 58 12.56 16.73 2.36
C ASN A 58 13.80 17.55 2.76
N LYS A 59 14.43 17.24 3.90
CA LYS A 59 15.74 17.82 4.26
C LYS A 59 16.82 16.75 4.14
N HIS A 60 17.56 16.86 3.04
CA HIS A 60 18.93 16.31 2.97
C HIS A 60 19.83 17.10 3.94
N GLY A 61 20.52 16.39 4.82
CA GLY A 61 21.60 16.94 5.62
C GLY A 61 22.48 15.80 6.10
N GLY A 62 23.62 15.61 5.40
CA GLY A 62 24.62 14.66 5.81
C GLY A 62 25.40 15.16 7.04
N SER A 63 25.86 14.25 7.88
CA SER A 63 27.14 14.40 8.59
C SER A 63 27.66 13.04 9.07
N ASN A 64 28.91 12.78 8.71
CA ASN A 64 29.76 11.71 9.20
C ASN A 64 29.95 11.78 10.72
N HIS A 65 29.93 10.60 11.40
CA HIS A 65 30.95 10.32 12.42
C HIS A 65 31.14 8.81 12.59
N GLN A 66 32.39 8.38 12.41
CA GLN A 66 32.92 7.06 12.73
C GLN A 66 33.04 6.87 14.24
N HIS A 67 32.72 5.71 14.75
CA HIS A 67 33.53 4.80 15.56
C HIS A 67 32.68 3.68 16.15
N GLY A 68 32.89 2.48 15.75
CA GLY A 68 33.48 1.33 16.39
C GLY A 68 32.66 0.74 17.55
N ASN A 69 31.97 -0.35 17.32
CA ASN A 69 32.18 -1.66 17.93
C ASN A 69 31.13 -2.66 17.42
N THR A 70 31.64 -3.76 16.93
CA THR A 70 30.96 -5.02 16.66
C THR A 70 30.28 -5.51 17.95
N GLU A 71 29.01 -5.84 17.80
CA GLU A 71 28.21 -6.89 18.45
C GLU A 71 26.78 -6.43 18.72
N ASN A 72 25.84 -7.18 18.16
CA ASN A 72 24.38 -7.09 18.34
C ASN A 72 23.57 -6.42 17.23
N THR A 73 23.71 -6.92 16.00
CA THR A 73 22.86 -6.52 14.87
C THR A 73 21.45 -7.15 14.86
N ASN A 74 21.12 -8.02 15.82
CA ASN A 74 19.83 -8.72 15.84
C ASN A 74 18.73 -8.04 16.68
N TYR A 75 19.07 -7.14 17.61
CA TYR A 75 18.06 -6.47 18.46
C TYR A 75 17.44 -5.21 17.85
N ALA A 76 18.07 -4.59 16.85
CA ALA A 76 17.57 -3.35 16.24
C ALA A 76 16.48 -3.59 15.18
N MET A 77 16.33 -4.81 14.65
CA MET A 77 15.31 -5.10 13.64
C MET A 77 13.94 -5.46 14.23
N GLU A 78 13.86 -5.83 15.49
CA GLU A 78 12.60 -6.29 16.11
C GLU A 78 11.61 -5.15 16.42
N ASN A 79 12.04 -3.90 16.42
CA ASN A 79 11.18 -2.74 16.75
C ASN A 79 10.98 -1.74 15.61
N LEU A 80 11.44 -2.03 14.39
CA LEU A 80 11.25 -1.12 13.27
C LEU A 80 9.80 -1.20 12.76
N CYS A 81 8.96 -0.31 13.24
CA CYS A 81 7.61 -0.13 12.71
C CYS A 81 7.69 0.62 11.38
N ILE A 82 7.67 -0.11 10.27
CA ILE A 82 7.73 0.45 8.91
C ILE A 82 6.35 0.75 8.33
N GLY A 83 5.31 0.48 9.05
CA GLY A 83 3.92 0.75 8.73
C GLY A 83 3.01 0.24 9.83
N ARG A 84 1.80 0.75 9.90
CA ARG A 84 0.78 0.29 10.83
C ARG A 84 -0.61 0.35 10.23
N LEU A 85 -1.48 -0.51 10.73
CA LEU A 85 -2.91 -0.48 10.46
C LEU A 85 -3.62 0.03 11.71
N THR A 86 -4.45 1.05 11.56
CA THR A 86 -5.27 1.60 12.63
C THR A 86 -6.74 1.28 12.36
N VAL A 87 -7.42 0.60 13.28
CA VAL A 87 -8.86 0.38 13.18
C VAL A 87 -9.58 1.70 13.33
N THR A 88 -10.31 2.13 12.31
CA THR A 88 -10.94 3.46 12.27
C THR A 88 -11.93 3.67 13.42
N ALA A 89 -12.71 2.63 13.75
CA ALA A 89 -13.75 2.71 14.79
C ALA A 89 -13.22 2.74 16.22
N THR A 90 -12.06 2.10 16.50
CA THR A 90 -11.55 1.91 17.87
C THR A 90 -10.22 2.56 18.13
N GLY A 91 -9.52 3.00 17.08
CA GLY A 91 -8.15 3.51 17.18
C GLY A 91 -7.10 2.44 17.49
N LYS A 92 -7.49 1.15 17.54
CA LYS A 92 -6.53 0.06 17.81
C LYS A 92 -5.52 -0.05 16.70
N LYS A 93 -4.25 -0.12 17.06
CA LYS A 93 -3.11 -0.10 16.12
C LYS A 93 -2.45 -1.47 16.06
N TYR A 94 -2.02 -1.82 14.85
CA TYR A 94 -1.29 -3.06 14.55
C TYR A 94 -0.05 -2.69 13.73
N SER A 95 1.14 -2.93 14.27
CA SER A 95 2.40 -2.66 13.57
C SER A 95 2.65 -3.71 12.50
N LEU A 96 3.13 -3.25 11.36
CA LEU A 96 3.57 -4.10 10.25
C LEU A 96 5.08 -4.37 10.38
N GLN A 97 5.49 -5.55 9.89
CA GLN A 97 6.88 -5.98 9.88
C GLN A 97 7.39 -6.11 8.44
N PRO A 98 8.71 -6.03 8.21
CA PRO A 98 9.28 -6.34 6.91
C PRO A 98 8.85 -7.72 6.41
N GLY A 99 8.62 -7.84 5.09
CA GLY A 99 8.14 -9.06 4.48
C GLY A 99 6.62 -9.21 4.54
N ARG A 100 6.16 -10.44 4.74
CA ARG A 100 4.76 -10.81 4.58
C ARG A 100 3.95 -10.64 5.85
N ASN A 101 2.95 -9.77 5.80
CA ASN A 101 1.96 -9.56 6.87
C ASN A 101 0.61 -10.10 6.40
N VAL A 102 0.07 -11.07 7.13
CA VAL A 102 -1.27 -11.64 6.86
C VAL A 102 -2.25 -11.04 7.85
N VAL A 103 -3.24 -10.32 7.31
CA VAL A 103 -4.30 -9.68 8.08
C VAL A 103 -5.55 -10.57 8.02
N GLY A 104 -6.15 -10.84 9.17
CA GLY A 104 -7.33 -11.68 9.22
C GLY A 104 -8.13 -11.50 10.50
N ARG A 105 -9.32 -12.11 10.54
CA ARG A 105 -10.18 -12.12 11.71
C ARG A 105 -9.54 -12.90 12.85
N LYS A 106 -9.58 -12.34 14.07
CA LYS A 106 -9.12 -13.03 15.27
C LYS A 106 -9.92 -14.30 15.53
N SER A 107 -9.19 -15.40 15.71
CA SER A 107 -9.77 -16.71 16.00
C SER A 107 -8.67 -17.63 16.54
N SER A 108 -9.01 -18.60 17.39
CA SER A 108 -8.07 -19.62 17.86
C SER A 108 -7.44 -20.47 16.74
N ALA A 109 -8.13 -20.55 15.58
CA ALA A 109 -7.64 -21.25 14.41
C ALA A 109 -7.13 -20.30 13.30
N SER A 110 -6.81 -19.04 13.63
CA SER A 110 -6.24 -18.09 12.67
C SER A 110 -4.72 -18.19 12.68
N GLU A 111 -4.13 -18.28 11.49
CA GLU A 111 -2.70 -18.24 11.27
C GLU A 111 -2.21 -16.85 10.80
N ALA A 112 -3.12 -15.85 10.81
CA ALA A 112 -2.76 -14.48 10.51
C ALA A 112 -1.88 -13.92 11.64
N ASN A 113 -0.76 -13.27 11.27
CA ASN A 113 0.09 -12.58 12.23
C ASN A 113 -0.51 -11.24 12.70
N ILE A 114 -1.46 -10.68 11.93
CA ILE A 114 -2.26 -9.53 12.33
C ILE A 114 -3.72 -9.96 12.46
N GLN A 115 -4.16 -10.14 13.69
CA GLN A 115 -5.50 -10.61 14.00
C GLN A 115 -6.40 -9.47 14.48
N ILE A 116 -7.41 -9.16 13.67
CA ILE A 116 -8.38 -8.09 13.92
C ILE A 116 -9.58 -8.63 14.68
N GLU A 117 -9.98 -7.95 15.72
CA GLU A 117 -11.21 -8.25 16.45
C GLU A 117 -12.42 -7.72 15.69
N THR A 118 -13.33 -8.62 15.29
CA THR A 118 -14.53 -8.32 14.49
C THR A 118 -15.83 -8.61 15.25
N GLY A 119 -15.74 -8.83 16.56
CA GLY A 119 -16.88 -9.26 17.36
C GLY A 119 -17.45 -10.60 16.90
N GLU A 120 -18.79 -10.71 16.82
CA GLU A 120 -19.49 -11.94 16.41
C GLU A 120 -19.51 -12.14 14.89
N SER A 121 -19.22 -11.10 14.11
CA SER A 121 -19.24 -11.19 12.64
C SER A 121 -18.12 -12.09 12.12
N ARG A 122 -18.44 -12.90 11.12
CA ARG A 122 -17.52 -13.85 10.49
C ARG A 122 -17.37 -13.63 8.99
N ARG A 123 -17.76 -12.46 8.48
CA ARG A 123 -17.65 -12.14 7.05
C ARG A 123 -16.18 -11.97 6.62
N MET A 124 -15.33 -11.45 7.51
CA MET A 124 -13.90 -11.42 7.29
C MET A 124 -13.29 -12.80 7.49
N SER A 125 -12.46 -13.24 6.56
CA SER A 125 -11.72 -14.50 6.63
C SER A 125 -10.66 -14.47 7.73
N ARG A 126 -10.30 -15.65 8.28
CA ARG A 126 -9.20 -15.79 9.26
C ARG A 126 -7.84 -15.36 8.69
N MET A 127 -7.64 -15.55 7.38
CA MET A 127 -6.58 -15.00 6.57
C MET A 127 -7.25 -14.33 5.38
N HIS A 128 -7.26 -13.01 5.33
CA HIS A 128 -8.10 -12.24 4.42
C HIS A 128 -7.29 -11.42 3.42
N LEU A 129 -6.33 -10.66 3.93
CA LEU A 129 -5.49 -9.77 3.15
C LEU A 129 -4.01 -10.07 3.43
N VAL A 130 -3.17 -9.87 2.43
CA VAL A 130 -1.72 -9.90 2.57
C VAL A 130 -1.18 -8.50 2.32
N ILE A 131 -0.29 -8.03 3.19
CA ILE A 131 0.52 -6.84 2.95
C ILE A 131 1.96 -7.28 2.90
N GLU A 132 2.55 -7.26 1.71
CA GLU A 132 3.96 -7.56 1.48
C GLU A 132 4.76 -6.27 1.57
N ILE A 133 5.81 -6.25 2.38
CA ILE A 133 6.66 -5.07 2.58
C ILE A 133 8.07 -5.38 2.11
N VAL A 134 8.46 -4.70 1.05
CA VAL A 134 9.74 -4.91 0.39
C VAL A 134 10.60 -3.66 0.48
N LYS A 135 11.85 -3.81 0.89
CA LYS A 135 12.82 -2.71 0.86
C LYS A 135 13.36 -2.56 -0.56
N VAL A 136 13.14 -1.39 -1.15
CA VAL A 136 13.63 -1.07 -2.50
C VAL A 136 14.79 -0.07 -2.38
N PRO A 137 15.98 -0.38 -2.92
CA PRO A 137 17.12 0.53 -2.90
C PRO A 137 16.76 1.91 -3.46
N GLY A 138 17.07 2.97 -2.74
CA GLY A 138 16.80 4.37 -3.12
C GLY A 138 15.33 4.82 -3.03
N LYS A 139 14.39 3.92 -2.67
CA LYS A 139 12.96 4.25 -2.52
C LYS A 139 12.39 3.95 -1.13
N GLY A 140 13.17 3.32 -0.24
CA GLY A 140 12.69 2.91 1.07
C GLY A 140 11.81 1.65 1.02
N TYR A 141 10.77 1.60 1.86
CA TYR A 141 9.85 0.47 1.91
C TYR A 141 8.65 0.67 1.00
N VAL A 142 8.30 -0.36 0.24
CA VAL A 142 7.10 -0.41 -0.60
C VAL A 142 6.15 -1.44 0.01
N HIS A 143 4.90 -1.03 0.22
CA HIS A 143 3.83 -1.82 0.83
C HIS A 143 2.85 -2.25 -0.24
N GLN A 144 2.69 -3.55 -0.44
CA GLN A 144 1.84 -4.10 -1.49
C GLN A 144 0.72 -4.93 -0.86
N ALA A 145 -0.52 -4.59 -1.17
CA ALA A 145 -1.70 -5.29 -0.68
C ALA A 145 -2.28 -6.20 -1.76
N SER A 146 -2.67 -7.41 -1.36
CA SER A 146 -3.36 -8.38 -2.21
C SER A 146 -4.31 -9.25 -1.38
N LEU A 147 -5.31 -9.88 -2.01
CA LEU A 147 -6.16 -10.85 -1.32
C LEU A 147 -5.33 -12.09 -0.95
N PHE A 148 -5.63 -12.67 0.23
CA PHE A 148 -4.96 -13.91 0.65
C PHE A 148 -5.36 -15.10 -0.21
N LYS A 149 -6.63 -15.14 -0.67
CA LYS A 149 -7.20 -16.17 -1.58
C LYS A 149 -8.17 -15.51 -2.55
N ASP A 150 -8.34 -16.13 -3.70
CA ASP A 150 -9.23 -15.65 -4.77
C ASP A 150 -10.72 -15.59 -4.37
N LYS A 151 -11.12 -16.35 -3.34
CA LYS A 151 -12.49 -16.37 -2.83
C LYS A 151 -12.55 -15.74 -1.45
N CYS A 152 -12.47 -14.42 -1.41
CA CYS A 152 -12.71 -13.59 -0.23
C CYS A 152 -13.97 -12.75 -0.41
N ASN A 153 -14.60 -12.35 0.69
CA ASN A 153 -15.60 -11.30 0.63
C ASN A 153 -14.97 -9.98 0.19
N ALA A 154 -15.77 -9.12 -0.42
CA ALA A 154 -15.31 -7.88 -1.02
C ALA A 154 -14.44 -7.06 -0.08
N THR A 155 -13.32 -6.61 -0.60
CA THR A 155 -12.33 -5.74 0.05
C THR A 155 -12.10 -4.55 -0.86
N TYR A 156 -11.99 -3.36 -0.27
CA TYR A 156 -11.74 -2.14 -1.02
C TYR A 156 -10.50 -1.44 -0.46
N ILE A 157 -9.72 -0.86 -1.35
CA ILE A 157 -8.65 0.08 -1.00
C ILE A 157 -9.11 1.44 -1.51
N ASN A 158 -9.35 2.37 -0.57
CA ASN A 158 -10.08 3.61 -0.81
C ASN A 158 -11.47 3.30 -1.40
N SER A 159 -11.72 3.61 -2.66
CA SER A 159 -13.00 3.35 -3.33
C SER A 159 -12.93 2.23 -4.38
N ALA A 160 -11.75 1.65 -4.60
CA ALA A 160 -11.53 0.60 -5.60
C ALA A 160 -11.63 -0.79 -4.95
N GLN A 161 -12.43 -1.67 -5.53
CA GLN A 161 -12.48 -3.07 -5.11
C GLN A 161 -11.16 -3.76 -5.47
N LEU A 162 -10.65 -4.53 -4.52
CA LEU A 162 -9.48 -5.39 -4.72
C LEU A 162 -9.93 -6.72 -5.29
N GLU A 163 -9.56 -7.00 -6.53
CA GLU A 163 -9.95 -8.23 -7.22
C GLU A 163 -8.89 -9.34 -7.05
N PRO A 164 -9.27 -10.62 -7.24
CA PRO A 164 -8.31 -11.71 -7.24
C PRO A 164 -7.18 -11.51 -8.24
N GLY A 165 -5.94 -11.62 -7.76
CA GLY A 165 -4.73 -11.41 -8.56
C GLY A 165 -4.24 -9.96 -8.59
N ASP A 166 -4.98 -9.02 -8.02
CA ASP A 166 -4.51 -7.65 -7.86
C ASP A 166 -3.38 -7.57 -6.82
N CYS A 167 -2.45 -6.64 -7.09
CA CYS A 167 -1.39 -6.25 -6.16
C CYS A 167 -1.28 -4.72 -6.19
N ILE A 168 -1.77 -4.08 -5.14
CA ILE A 168 -1.89 -2.61 -5.07
C ILE A 168 -0.87 -2.06 -4.09
N VAL A 169 -0.13 -1.03 -4.51
CA VAL A 169 0.80 -0.32 -3.61
C VAL A 169 -0.01 0.59 -2.69
N LEU A 170 0.18 0.39 -1.39
CA LEU A 170 -0.42 1.23 -0.35
C LEU A 170 0.40 2.51 -0.14
N HIS A 171 -0.32 3.61 0.04
CA HIS A 171 0.23 4.91 0.39
C HIS A 171 -0.24 5.32 1.78
N HIS A 172 0.52 6.21 2.41
CA HIS A 172 0.12 6.76 3.72
C HIS A 172 -1.30 7.32 3.66
N CYS A 173 -2.10 7.03 4.67
CA CYS A 173 -3.53 7.37 4.79
C CYS A 173 -4.51 6.57 3.92
N ASP A 174 -4.07 5.56 3.17
CA ASP A 174 -5.01 4.69 2.47
C ASP A 174 -5.98 3.99 3.44
N VAL A 175 -7.24 3.91 3.04
CA VAL A 175 -8.29 3.24 3.80
C VAL A 175 -8.57 1.86 3.19
N LEU A 176 -8.37 0.82 3.99
CA LEU A 176 -8.65 -0.56 3.65
C LEU A 176 -9.99 -0.94 4.27
N ARG A 177 -11.02 -1.07 3.45
CA ARG A 177 -12.36 -1.46 3.89
C ARG A 177 -12.53 -2.96 3.71
N LEU A 178 -12.48 -3.70 4.83
CA LEU A 178 -12.71 -5.13 4.89
C LEU A 178 -14.18 -5.41 5.30
N PRO A 179 -14.69 -6.63 5.14
CA PRO A 179 -16.11 -6.91 5.35
C PRO A 179 -16.69 -6.53 6.73
N ASP A 180 -15.85 -6.49 7.76
CA ASP A 180 -16.26 -6.24 9.14
C ASP A 180 -15.54 -5.06 9.79
N VAL A 181 -14.56 -4.45 9.12
CA VAL A 181 -13.72 -3.39 9.70
C VAL A 181 -13.09 -2.51 8.65
N ASP A 182 -13.03 -1.23 8.94
CA ASP A 182 -12.24 -0.26 8.17
C ASP A 182 -10.91 -0.03 8.88
N LEU A 183 -9.81 -0.14 8.13
CA LEU A 183 -8.45 0.06 8.60
C LEU A 183 -7.84 1.24 7.84
N LYS A 184 -7.15 2.11 8.56
CA LYS A 184 -6.31 3.15 7.96
C LYS A 184 -4.86 2.65 7.96
N PHE A 185 -4.23 2.70 6.79
CA PHE A 185 -2.80 2.42 6.66
C PHE A 185 -2.01 3.70 6.94
N GLU A 186 -1.01 3.61 7.80
CA GLU A 186 -0.16 4.74 8.18
C GLU A 186 1.31 4.31 8.16
N ILE A 187 2.16 5.17 7.61
CA ILE A 187 3.61 5.08 7.75
C ILE A 187 3.97 5.99 8.93
N PRO A 188 4.49 5.45 10.04
CA PRO A 188 4.91 6.29 11.16
C PRO A 188 6.00 7.25 10.73
N GLU A 189 5.90 8.48 11.17
CA GLU A 189 7.05 9.39 11.14
C GLU A 189 8.13 8.78 12.02
N GLY A 190 9.38 8.74 11.54
CA GLY A 190 10.48 8.38 12.41
C GLY A 190 10.44 9.29 13.64
N ASP A 191 10.40 8.73 14.84
CA ASP A 191 10.57 9.52 16.05
C ASP A 191 11.90 10.27 15.93
N GLU A 192 11.83 11.54 15.53
CA GLU A 192 12.89 12.48 15.79
C GLU A 192 12.91 12.60 17.33
N THR A 193 13.73 11.77 17.97
CA THR A 193 14.11 12.02 19.36
C THR A 193 14.89 13.32 19.36
N ASP A 194 14.20 14.40 19.73
CA ASP A 194 14.85 15.64 20.17
C ASP A 194 15.82 15.32 21.29
N PHE A 195 17.12 15.46 21.00
CA PHE A 195 18.18 15.56 21.96
C PHE A 195 18.70 17.00 21.99
#